data_08d092564d18b3040de25132129dc82e
#
_entry.id   08d092564d18b3040de25132129dc82e
#
_cell.length_a   1.000
_cell.length_b   1.000
_cell.length_c   1.000
_cell.angle_alpha   90.00
_cell.angle_beta   90.00
_cell.angle_gamma   90.00
#
_symmetry.space_group_name_H-M   'P 1'
#
loop_
_entity.id
_entity.type
_entity.pdbx_description
1 polymer ?
#
loop_
_entity_poly.entity_id
_entity_poly.type
_entity_poly.pdbx_seq_one_letter_code
_entity_poly.pdbx_strand_id
1 'polypeptide(L)'
;LRDVAAAGAVTVHGRDFIGRRVFSVDAVSLESWLLKGRNRGEAERAVLYHVAKCVAPAAADAKGCAFVYFHCGGEKAEAPSLEFTQRLVDAALGNGSLEGNLKVFYVVHPTAWLQAGMLWGSVTGALSQNVFWKATAVHRLGDLNGFIGEDQMATPKHVKEYDESLGRQ
;
A
#
# COMPACT_ATOMS: atom_id res chain seq x y z
N LEU A 1 -6.91 11.49 14.10
CA LEU A 1 -7.20 10.09 13.74
C LEU A 1 -8.42 9.95 12.83
N ARG A 2 -9.55 10.62 13.16
CA ARG A 2 -10.75 10.59 12.30
C ARG A 2 -10.45 11.12 10.91
N ASP A 3 -9.61 12.12 10.78
CA ASP A 3 -9.25 12.74 9.50
C ASP A 3 -8.40 11.82 8.61
N VAL A 4 -7.51 11.01 9.19
CA VAL A 4 -6.73 10.00 8.45
C VAL A 4 -7.63 8.89 7.93
N ALA A 5 -8.53 8.39 8.76
CA ALA A 5 -9.52 7.38 8.36
C ALA A 5 -10.48 7.93 7.30
N ALA A 6 -10.94 9.18 7.45
CA ALA A 6 -11.83 9.83 6.50
C ALA A 6 -11.19 10.08 5.13
N ALA A 7 -9.86 10.22 5.07
CA ALA A 7 -9.13 10.36 3.82
C ALA A 7 -9.17 9.09 2.94
N GLY A 8 -9.51 7.93 3.53
CA GLY A 8 -9.58 6.66 2.81
C GLY A 8 -8.23 6.16 2.26
N ALA A 9 -7.14 6.85 2.61
CA ALA A 9 -5.81 6.57 2.06
C ALA A 9 -5.22 5.24 2.55
N VAL A 10 -5.66 4.76 3.72
CA VAL A 10 -5.28 3.46 4.28
C VAL A 10 -6.55 2.75 4.72
N THR A 11 -6.82 1.59 4.14
CA THR A 11 -8.10 0.88 4.35
C THR A 11 -7.87 -0.60 4.62
N VAL A 12 -8.59 -1.14 5.59
CA VAL A 12 -8.70 -2.59 5.82
C VAL A 12 -9.93 -3.09 5.08
N HIS A 13 -9.76 -4.16 4.32
CA HIS A 13 -10.76 -4.75 3.46
C HIS A 13 -11.21 -6.15 3.92
N GLY A 14 -11.86 -6.87 3.03
CA GLY A 14 -12.24 -8.27 3.20
C GLY A 14 -11.06 -9.22 3.20
N ARG A 15 -11.20 -10.30 2.42
CA ARG A 15 -10.19 -11.35 2.29
C ARG A 15 -9.93 -11.66 0.83
N ASP A 16 -8.70 -12.09 0.52
CA ASP A 16 -8.39 -12.65 -0.77
C ASP A 16 -8.93 -14.08 -0.93
N PHE A 17 -8.77 -14.67 -2.10
CA PHE A 17 -9.29 -16.01 -2.39
C PHE A 17 -8.66 -17.14 -1.55
N ILE A 18 -7.50 -16.89 -0.93
CA ILE A 18 -6.83 -17.84 -0.02
C ILE A 18 -7.28 -17.59 1.44
N GLY A 19 -8.04 -16.51 1.67
CA GLY A 19 -8.61 -16.15 2.96
C GLY A 19 -7.71 -15.26 3.83
N ARG A 20 -6.66 -14.64 3.25
CA ARG A 20 -5.80 -13.68 3.95
C ARG A 20 -6.48 -12.34 4.07
N ARG A 21 -6.28 -11.63 5.17
CA ARG A 21 -6.82 -10.27 5.34
C ARG A 21 -6.15 -9.32 4.35
N VAL A 22 -6.96 -8.52 3.65
CA VAL A 22 -6.47 -7.51 2.69
C VAL A 22 -6.48 -6.15 3.33
N PHE A 23 -5.43 -5.36 3.11
CA PHE A 23 -5.42 -3.93 3.37
C PHE A 23 -4.70 -3.19 2.25
N SER A 24 -5.09 -1.94 2.03
CA SER A 24 -4.54 -1.15 0.94
C SER A 24 -4.07 0.22 1.40
N VAL A 25 -3.13 0.76 0.62
CA VAL A 25 -2.70 2.16 0.67
C VAL A 25 -2.88 2.76 -0.72
N ASP A 26 -3.59 3.87 -0.77
CA ASP A 26 -3.69 4.72 -1.96
C ASP A 26 -2.64 5.82 -1.85
N ALA A 27 -1.58 5.71 -2.65
CA ALA A 27 -0.42 6.59 -2.60
C ALA A 27 -0.78 8.06 -2.91
N VAL A 28 -1.63 8.29 -3.91
CA VAL A 28 -2.03 9.64 -4.34
C VAL A 28 -2.86 10.33 -3.26
N SER A 29 -3.87 9.63 -2.72
CA SER A 29 -4.69 10.16 -1.62
C SER A 29 -3.85 10.39 -0.37
N LEU A 30 -2.92 9.51 -0.07
CA LEU A 30 -2.03 9.62 1.08
C LEU A 30 -1.12 10.84 0.96
N GLU A 31 -0.43 11.02 -0.18
CA GLU A 31 0.45 12.18 -0.39
C GLU A 31 -0.34 13.48 -0.39
N SER A 32 -1.50 13.51 -1.04
CA SER A 32 -2.40 14.67 -1.01
C SER A 32 -2.80 15.05 0.43
N TRP A 33 -3.05 14.06 1.27
CA TRP A 33 -3.36 14.30 2.69
C TRP A 33 -2.14 14.80 3.48
N LEU A 34 -0.95 14.22 3.25
CA LEU A 34 0.30 14.64 3.89
C LEU A 34 0.67 16.09 3.54
N LEU A 35 0.43 16.51 2.30
CA LEU A 35 0.71 17.87 1.82
C LEU A 35 -0.26 18.93 2.38
N LYS A 36 -1.48 18.54 2.74
CA LYS A 36 -2.45 19.45 3.39
C LYS A 36 -2.12 19.72 4.86
N GLY A 37 -1.28 18.91 5.47
CA GLY A 37 -0.83 19.10 6.85
C GLY A 37 0.08 20.33 7.00
N ARG A 38 -0.09 21.08 8.10
CA ARG A 38 0.81 22.22 8.43
C ARG A 38 2.25 21.77 8.70
N ASN A 39 2.42 20.52 9.16
CA ASN A 39 3.70 19.91 9.46
C ASN A 39 3.70 18.48 8.95
N ARG A 40 4.48 18.22 7.89
CA ARG A 40 4.58 16.89 7.27
C ARG A 40 4.96 15.80 8.28
N GLY A 41 5.93 16.05 9.15
CA GLY A 41 6.37 15.08 10.15
C GLY A 41 5.29 14.71 11.17
N GLU A 42 4.40 15.65 11.54
CA GLU A 42 3.24 15.35 12.38
C GLU A 42 2.19 14.55 11.63
N ALA A 43 1.95 14.90 10.36
CA ALA A 43 1.04 14.17 9.50
C ALA A 43 1.51 12.72 9.30
N GLU A 44 2.78 12.49 9.00
CA GLU A 44 3.37 11.15 8.89
C GLU A 44 3.19 10.34 10.18
N ARG A 45 3.51 10.93 11.35
CA ARG A 45 3.29 10.25 12.64
C ARG A 45 1.83 9.89 12.88
N ALA A 46 0.89 10.76 12.51
CA ALA A 46 -0.55 10.49 12.64
C ALA A 46 -0.98 9.30 11.76
N VAL A 47 -0.48 9.21 10.51
CA VAL A 47 -0.72 8.07 9.62
C VAL A 47 -0.13 6.79 10.21
N LEU A 48 1.13 6.80 10.62
CA LEU A 48 1.79 5.62 11.19
C LEU A 48 1.05 5.12 12.44
N TYR A 49 0.60 6.03 13.30
CA TYR A 49 -0.20 5.67 14.47
C TYR A 49 -1.55 5.06 14.07
N HIS A 50 -2.22 5.63 13.06
CA HIS A 50 -3.48 5.07 12.54
C HIS A 50 -3.27 3.66 12.00
N VAL A 51 -2.23 3.46 11.21
CA VAL A 51 -1.87 2.15 10.66
C VAL A 51 -1.60 1.14 11.77
N ALA A 52 -0.77 1.48 12.74
CA ALA A 52 -0.47 0.60 13.88
C ALA A 52 -1.72 0.23 14.69
N LYS A 53 -2.71 1.12 14.79
CA LYS A 53 -3.95 0.87 15.56
C LYS A 53 -5.01 0.10 14.78
N CYS A 54 -5.14 0.35 13.48
CA CYS A 54 -6.23 -0.17 12.66
C CYS A 54 -5.79 -1.35 11.77
N VAL A 55 -4.57 -1.31 11.25
CA VAL A 55 -4.06 -2.32 10.30
C VAL A 55 -3.33 -3.45 11.02
N ALA A 56 -2.46 -3.16 11.98
CA ALA A 56 -1.69 -4.20 12.66
C ALA A 56 -2.57 -5.29 13.32
N PRO A 57 -3.71 -4.99 13.97
CA PRO A 57 -4.62 -6.03 14.47
C PRO A 57 -5.18 -6.93 13.35
N ALA A 58 -5.44 -6.35 12.16
CA ALA A 58 -5.90 -7.12 11.01
C ALA A 58 -4.77 -7.94 10.37
N ALA A 59 -3.55 -7.43 10.41
CA ALA A 59 -2.35 -8.13 9.92
C ALA A 59 -1.96 -9.32 10.83
N ALA A 60 -2.40 -9.33 12.09
CA ALA A 60 -2.19 -10.43 13.04
C ALA A 60 -3.06 -11.68 12.75
N ASP A 61 -3.86 -11.67 11.67
CA ASP A 61 -4.69 -12.81 11.27
C ASP A 61 -3.83 -14.08 11.08
N ALA A 62 -4.34 -15.23 11.53
CA ALA A 62 -3.63 -16.50 11.48
C ALA A 62 -3.26 -16.94 10.05
N LYS A 63 -4.02 -16.55 9.04
CA LYS A 63 -3.72 -16.81 7.62
C LYS A 63 -2.74 -15.79 7.03
N GLY A 64 -2.37 -14.79 7.80
CA GLY A 64 -1.56 -13.67 7.35
C GLY A 64 -2.34 -12.63 6.58
N CYS A 65 -1.62 -11.74 5.91
CA CYS A 65 -2.21 -10.62 5.19
C CYS A 65 -1.62 -10.44 3.80
N ALA A 66 -2.40 -9.79 2.94
CA ALA A 66 -2.02 -9.27 1.65
C ALA A 66 -2.06 -7.74 1.71
N PHE A 67 -1.02 -7.08 1.24
CA PHE A 67 -0.93 -5.63 1.16
C PHE A 67 -1.06 -5.18 -0.29
N VAL A 68 -1.88 -4.18 -0.55
CA VAL A 68 -2.08 -3.59 -1.87
C VAL A 68 -1.67 -2.12 -1.83
N TYR A 69 -0.69 -1.74 -2.63
CA TYR A 69 -0.23 -0.37 -2.78
C TYR A 69 -0.66 0.16 -4.14
N PHE A 70 -1.65 1.03 -4.16
CA PHE A 70 -2.10 1.71 -5.37
C PHE A 70 -1.17 2.88 -5.66
N HIS A 71 -0.22 2.67 -6.56
CA HIS A 71 0.70 3.73 -7.01
C HIS A 71 0.07 4.60 -8.10
N CYS A 72 -0.78 4.00 -8.92
CA CYS A 72 -1.60 4.64 -9.95
C CYS A 72 -0.80 5.39 -11.04
N GLY A 73 0.43 4.94 -11.34
CA GLY A 73 1.24 5.55 -12.39
C GLY A 73 1.54 7.05 -12.21
N GLY A 74 1.21 7.61 -11.04
CA GLY A 74 1.43 9.00 -10.71
C GLY A 74 2.90 9.41 -10.85
N GLU A 75 3.13 10.67 -11.12
CA GLU A 75 4.48 11.21 -11.15
C GLU A 75 5.14 11.06 -9.78
N LYS A 76 6.48 11.05 -9.74
CA LYS A 76 7.28 10.91 -8.51
C LYS A 76 6.87 11.89 -7.40
N ALA A 77 6.39 13.08 -7.78
CA ALA A 77 5.94 14.12 -6.85
C ALA A 77 4.58 13.83 -6.19
N GLU A 78 3.82 12.87 -6.72
CA GLU A 78 2.45 12.55 -6.29
C GLU A 78 2.39 11.31 -5.41
N ALA A 79 3.52 10.73 -5.05
CA ALA A 79 3.60 9.56 -4.21
C ALA A 79 4.52 9.80 -2.99
N PRO A 80 4.22 9.18 -1.84
CA PRO A 80 5.09 9.23 -0.68
C PRO A 80 6.49 8.68 -0.99
N SER A 81 7.49 9.14 -0.24
CA SER A 81 8.86 8.61 -0.37
C SER A 81 8.89 7.10 -0.05
N LEU A 82 9.85 6.39 -0.67
CA LEU A 82 10.07 4.96 -0.37
C LEU A 82 10.34 4.73 1.12
N GLU A 83 11.10 5.63 1.75
CA GLU A 83 11.38 5.56 3.20
C GLU A 83 10.09 5.63 4.03
N PHE A 84 9.19 6.56 3.71
CA PHE A 84 7.92 6.65 4.41
C PHE A 84 7.03 5.44 4.13
N THR A 85 7.00 4.96 2.89
CA THR A 85 6.26 3.75 2.51
C THR A 85 6.77 2.53 3.30
N GLN A 86 8.09 2.38 3.46
CA GLN A 86 8.67 1.32 4.30
C GLN A 86 8.20 1.44 5.75
N ARG A 87 8.32 2.63 6.35
CA ARG A 87 7.86 2.88 7.72
C ARG A 87 6.37 2.57 7.90
N LEU A 88 5.57 2.80 6.87
CA LEU A 88 4.14 2.48 6.87
C LEU A 88 3.91 0.98 6.87
N VAL A 89 4.65 0.23 6.06
CA VAL A 89 4.62 -1.25 6.06
C VAL A 89 5.08 -1.80 7.41
N ASP A 90 6.16 -1.26 7.98
CA ASP A 90 6.69 -1.67 9.29
C ASP A 90 5.65 -1.41 10.39
N ALA A 91 4.99 -0.26 10.39
CA ALA A 91 3.91 0.05 11.32
C ALA A 91 2.71 -0.91 11.17
N ALA A 92 2.35 -1.28 9.93
CA ALA A 92 1.29 -2.26 9.65
C ALA A 92 1.65 -3.65 10.15
N LEU A 93 2.93 -4.00 10.13
CA LEU A 93 3.47 -5.28 10.58
C LEU A 93 3.94 -5.24 12.05
N GLY A 94 3.52 -4.25 12.82
CA GLY A 94 3.85 -4.14 14.25
C GLY A 94 5.35 -4.01 14.50
N ASN A 95 6.06 -3.22 13.68
CA ASN A 95 7.51 -3.01 13.76
C ASN A 95 8.30 -4.34 13.74
N GLY A 96 7.93 -5.22 12.84
CA GLY A 96 8.61 -6.49 12.60
C GLY A 96 8.01 -7.69 13.33
N SER A 97 7.19 -7.50 14.36
CA SER A 97 6.56 -8.62 15.12
C SER A 97 5.63 -9.48 14.26
N LEU A 98 5.05 -8.91 13.21
CA LEU A 98 4.13 -9.57 12.27
C LEU A 98 4.72 -9.72 10.86
N GLU A 99 6.02 -9.55 10.68
CA GLU A 99 6.68 -9.59 9.36
C GLU A 99 6.43 -10.93 8.64
N GLY A 100 6.40 -12.04 9.37
CA GLY A 100 6.04 -13.36 8.87
C GLY A 100 4.58 -13.46 8.37
N ASN A 101 3.71 -12.55 8.79
CA ASN A 101 2.30 -12.54 8.40
C ASN A 101 2.05 -11.84 7.07
N LEU A 102 2.93 -10.95 6.62
CA LEU A 102 2.86 -10.44 5.25
C LEU A 102 3.18 -11.58 4.28
N LYS A 103 2.21 -11.99 3.48
CA LYS A 103 2.37 -13.09 2.52
C LYS A 103 2.60 -12.59 1.09
N VAL A 104 2.05 -11.44 0.75
CA VAL A 104 2.22 -10.82 -0.56
C VAL A 104 2.04 -9.31 -0.45
N PHE A 105 2.78 -8.58 -1.30
CA PHE A 105 2.71 -7.14 -1.44
C PHE A 105 2.45 -6.80 -2.91
N TYR A 106 1.21 -6.47 -3.26
CA TYR A 106 0.83 -6.06 -4.60
C TYR A 106 1.11 -4.57 -4.81
N VAL A 107 1.89 -4.23 -5.82
CA VAL A 107 2.12 -2.84 -6.25
C VAL A 107 1.37 -2.64 -7.56
N VAL A 108 0.28 -1.88 -7.50
CA VAL A 108 -0.63 -1.66 -8.63
C VAL A 108 -0.19 -0.43 -9.42
N HIS A 109 -0.10 -0.58 -10.75
CA HIS A 109 0.37 0.44 -11.70
C HIS A 109 1.73 1.05 -11.30
N PRO A 110 2.77 0.23 -11.03
CA PRO A 110 4.07 0.76 -10.66
C PRO A 110 4.69 1.51 -11.84
N THR A 111 5.27 2.67 -11.57
CA THR A 111 6.14 3.34 -12.55
C THR A 111 7.50 2.62 -12.65
N ALA A 112 8.19 2.76 -13.79
CA ALA A 112 9.55 2.25 -13.95
C ALA A 112 10.50 2.78 -12.86
N TRP A 113 10.28 4.03 -12.41
CA TRP A 113 11.01 4.64 -11.32
C TRP A 113 10.76 3.92 -9.97
N LEU A 114 9.52 3.61 -9.65
CA LEU A 114 9.19 2.88 -8.42
C LEU A 114 9.81 1.48 -8.44
N GLN A 115 9.73 0.78 -9.57
CA GLN A 115 10.36 -0.54 -9.75
C GLN A 115 11.87 -0.46 -9.57
N ALA A 116 12.54 0.52 -10.20
CA ALA A 116 13.96 0.75 -10.01
C ALA A 116 14.30 1.10 -8.55
N GLY A 117 13.51 1.97 -7.91
CA GLY A 117 13.68 2.34 -6.51
C GLY A 117 13.53 1.18 -5.54
N MET A 118 12.59 0.26 -5.81
CA MET A 118 12.44 -0.97 -5.02
C MET A 118 13.66 -1.88 -5.16
N LEU A 119 14.19 -2.06 -6.39
CA LEU A 119 15.42 -2.84 -6.63
C LEU A 119 16.61 -2.23 -5.90
N TRP A 120 16.85 -0.93 -6.02
CA TRP A 120 17.91 -0.23 -5.31
C TRP A 120 17.73 -0.26 -3.80
N GLY A 121 16.50 -0.07 -3.31
CA GLY A 121 16.17 -0.11 -1.89
C GLY A 121 16.49 -1.48 -1.26
N SER A 122 16.28 -2.57 -1.98
CA SER A 122 16.63 -3.91 -1.52
C SER A 122 18.15 -4.14 -1.45
N VAL A 123 18.91 -3.57 -2.40
CA VAL A 123 20.38 -3.67 -2.44
C VAL A 123 21.03 -2.82 -1.34
N THR A 124 20.48 -1.64 -1.08
CA THR A 124 21.02 -0.71 -0.07
C THR A 124 20.52 -0.98 1.35
N GLY A 125 19.59 -1.93 1.53
CA GLY A 125 18.96 -2.23 2.82
C GLY A 125 17.92 -1.18 3.25
N ALA A 126 17.55 -0.23 2.40
CA ALA A 126 16.53 0.77 2.67
C ALA A 126 15.09 0.18 2.67
N LEU A 127 14.91 -0.97 2.02
CA LEU A 127 13.72 -1.80 2.11
C LEU A 127 14.08 -3.12 2.79
N SER A 128 13.25 -3.58 3.73
CA SER A 128 13.46 -4.91 4.29
C SER A 128 13.40 -5.95 3.17
N GLN A 129 14.39 -6.84 3.12
CA GLN A 129 14.44 -7.89 2.11
C GLN A 129 13.16 -8.72 2.10
N ASN A 130 12.58 -8.94 3.28
CA ASN A 130 11.35 -9.72 3.43
C ASN A 130 10.13 -9.09 2.75
N VAL A 131 10.04 -7.76 2.70
CA VAL A 131 8.97 -7.04 1.98
C VAL A 131 9.22 -7.07 0.49
N PHE A 132 10.46 -6.84 0.07
CA PHE A 132 10.83 -6.83 -1.35
C PHE A 132 10.54 -8.16 -2.04
N TRP A 133 10.95 -9.30 -1.45
CA TRP A 133 10.73 -10.62 -2.05
C TRP A 133 9.26 -11.04 -2.13
N LYS A 134 8.37 -10.35 -1.43
CA LYS A 134 6.92 -10.56 -1.47
C LYS A 134 6.21 -9.59 -2.43
N ALA A 135 6.95 -8.63 -3.00
CA ALA A 135 6.38 -7.63 -3.89
C ALA A 135 6.09 -8.22 -5.26
N THR A 136 4.89 -7.98 -5.74
CA THR A 136 4.40 -8.37 -7.05
C THR A 136 3.87 -7.15 -7.77
N ALA A 137 4.44 -6.82 -8.92
CA ALA A 137 3.95 -5.74 -9.78
C ALA A 137 2.64 -6.19 -10.46
N VAL A 138 1.63 -5.35 -10.37
CA VAL A 138 0.32 -5.54 -11.00
C VAL A 138 0.10 -4.38 -11.97
N HIS A 139 0.17 -4.68 -13.25
CA HIS A 139 0.07 -3.64 -14.28
C HIS A 139 -1.37 -3.31 -14.66
N ARG A 140 -2.31 -4.23 -14.44
CA ARG A 140 -3.73 -4.06 -14.72
C ARG A 140 -4.58 -4.53 -13.54
N LEU A 141 -5.67 -3.82 -13.26
CA LEU A 141 -6.62 -4.23 -12.21
C LEU A 141 -7.22 -5.61 -12.46
N GLY A 142 -7.41 -5.98 -13.72
CA GLY A 142 -7.87 -7.33 -14.08
C GLY A 142 -6.96 -8.45 -13.55
N ASP A 143 -5.65 -8.21 -13.50
CA ASP A 143 -4.69 -9.18 -12.93
C ASP A 143 -4.86 -9.28 -11.41
N LEU A 144 -5.14 -8.16 -10.73
CA LEU A 144 -5.39 -8.14 -9.29
C LEU A 144 -6.67 -8.89 -8.91
N ASN A 145 -7.70 -8.77 -9.75
CA ASN A 145 -9.00 -9.44 -9.55
C ASN A 145 -8.88 -10.97 -9.58
N GLY A 146 -7.82 -11.51 -10.17
CA GLY A 146 -7.46 -12.92 -10.11
C GLY A 146 -7.01 -13.39 -8.72
N PHE A 147 -6.67 -12.48 -7.81
CA PHE A 147 -6.20 -12.77 -6.45
C PHE A 147 -7.16 -12.27 -5.38
N ILE A 148 -7.82 -11.13 -5.62
CA ILE A 148 -8.72 -10.46 -4.66
C ILE A 148 -10.01 -10.12 -5.40
N GLY A 149 -11.15 -10.64 -4.94
CA GLY A 149 -12.45 -10.34 -5.55
C GLY A 149 -12.77 -8.84 -5.47
N GLU A 150 -13.42 -8.31 -6.50
CA GLU A 150 -13.80 -6.89 -6.58
C GLU A 150 -14.73 -6.47 -5.43
N ASP A 151 -15.55 -7.40 -4.95
CA ASP A 151 -16.43 -7.21 -3.79
C ASP A 151 -15.69 -7.21 -2.46
N GLN A 152 -14.47 -7.73 -2.44
CA GLN A 152 -13.63 -7.83 -1.25
C GLN A 152 -12.73 -6.62 -1.03
N MET A 153 -12.57 -5.75 -2.04
CA MET A 153 -11.69 -4.59 -1.97
C MET A 153 -12.27 -3.39 -2.71
N ALA A 154 -12.45 -2.28 -1.99
CA ALA A 154 -12.82 -1.01 -2.59
C ALA A 154 -11.62 -0.40 -3.32
N THR A 155 -11.60 -0.50 -4.65
CA THR A 155 -10.60 0.16 -5.48
C THR A 155 -10.94 1.65 -5.64
N PRO A 156 -10.00 2.59 -5.40
CA PRO A 156 -10.23 4.01 -5.57
C PRO A 156 -10.64 4.37 -7.01
N LYS A 157 -11.53 5.37 -7.14
CA LYS A 157 -12.09 5.75 -8.46
C LYS A 157 -11.01 6.14 -9.46
N HIS A 158 -10.06 6.99 -9.05
CA HIS A 158 -8.96 7.45 -9.92
C HIS A 158 -8.04 6.29 -10.38
N VAL A 159 -7.90 5.22 -9.57
CA VAL A 159 -7.15 4.02 -9.97
C VAL A 159 -7.87 3.28 -11.10
N LYS A 160 -9.22 3.17 -11.02
CA LYS A 160 -10.04 2.58 -12.09
C LYS A 160 -9.96 3.40 -13.38
N GLU A 161 -10.11 4.72 -13.26
CA GLU A 161 -10.01 5.64 -14.39
C GLU A 161 -8.65 5.58 -15.09
N TYR A 162 -7.57 5.47 -14.30
CA TYR A 162 -6.22 5.28 -14.83
C TYR A 162 -6.08 3.95 -15.54
N ASP A 163 -6.54 2.84 -14.94
CA ASP A 163 -6.50 1.51 -15.57
C ASP A 163 -7.24 1.46 -16.90
N GLU A 164 -8.43 2.09 -16.97
CA GLU A 164 -9.20 2.21 -18.20
C GLU A 164 -8.43 3.00 -19.29
N SER A 165 -7.69 4.04 -18.89
CA SER A 165 -6.90 4.84 -19.82
C SER A 165 -5.77 4.04 -20.48
N LEU A 166 -5.17 3.07 -19.76
CA LEU A 166 -4.14 2.20 -20.28
C LEU A 166 -4.65 1.21 -21.36
N GLY A 167 -5.95 0.92 -21.37
CA GLY A 167 -6.56 0.04 -22.37
C GLY A 167 -6.91 0.74 -23.68
N ARG A 168 -6.77 2.08 -23.76
CA ARG A 168 -7.10 2.90 -24.94
C ARG A 168 -5.85 3.30 -25.77
N GLN A 169 -4.68 2.90 -25.32
CA GLN A 169 -3.41 3.09 -26.04
C GLN A 169 -3.05 1.83 -26.81
#